data_ff279bbbb1e05cbd28843e276cc36810
#
_entry.id   ff279bbbb1e05cbd28843e276cc36810
#
_cell.length_a   1.000
_cell.length_b   1.000
_cell.length_c   1.000
_cell.angle_alpha   90.00
_cell.angle_beta   90.00
_cell.angle_gamma   90.00
#
_symmetry.space_group_name_H-M   'P 1'
#
loop_
_entity.id
_entity.type
_entity.pdbx_description
1 polymer ?
#
loop_
_entity_poly.entity_id
_entity_poly.type
_entity_poly.pdbx_seq_one_letter_code
_entity_poly.pdbx_strand_id
1 'polypeptide(L)'
;MKTFLAVVLSLGVLASPLPRAQAAPKPNIILILADDMGYGDIAPFGSMKNRTPNLDRMAREGVKFTSFYAAPVCTPSRAQILTGCYAKRVSLPQVLSPAAPIGLSPNEHCIAELLKQQGYATIAIGKWHVGDQPEFLPTRHGFDHYFGLPYSNDMGGSTNRAKARRVTRPPLPLVENDQVVETVTPEGQNQLTARYTEEAVNFIRAHKDTPFFLYLPHTAVHVPIHPGDRFRGKSPYGIYNDWVEEVDWSVGRVLDAVRELGLDQRTLVFFTSDNGPWLKQGTNAGVAGPLRGGKGGTYEGGVREPTLAWWPGHVPTNTVVDAVAANYDFLPTFVKLAGGSVPADNKIDGKDISPLLLGRSHDSPHEAHYYFAANSLQAVRSGPWKLAIAPQNEGMGEPPAARPGETFTPRLYNLQTDIGERTDVAAQHPDVVERLQALLAKMDADLGISHLGPGVRPPGRVAKPIGLWLPGQAPSPNEVAAHYDLDRLDQLAIGDTLPAEQAPQIAGKALVISAEVEPKAPTGVIVAQGGSASGFALYLRDGKLVFTVREHSRPVSIGAAETPAGRFHLEARLVRGGAMTLMVDGKTAASGKAPGLITVQPQEDFCVGFDNGKPVGDYDGKAHFRGSISQLKVVAE
;
A
#
# COMPACT_ATOMS: atom_id res chain seq x y z
N MET A 1 51.58 15.23 -85.19
CA MET A 1 50.45 14.80 -84.44
C MET A 1 50.91 14.11 -83.16
N LYS A 2 50.89 14.79 -82.00
CA LYS A 2 51.36 14.21 -80.70
C LYS A 2 50.11 13.94 -79.89
N THR A 3 49.83 12.68 -79.59
CA THR A 3 48.69 12.23 -78.80
C THR A 3 49.10 12.24 -77.32
N PHE A 4 48.38 13.06 -76.48
CA PHE A 4 48.53 13.05 -75.05
C PHE A 4 47.62 12.02 -74.41
N LEU A 5 48.22 11.11 -73.66
CA LEU A 5 47.50 10.09 -72.90
C LEU A 5 47.32 10.66 -71.45
N ALA A 6 46.06 10.95 -71.06
CA ALA A 6 45.74 11.39 -69.71
C ALA A 6 45.51 10.14 -68.81
N VAL A 7 46.34 9.99 -67.78
CA VAL A 7 46.17 8.98 -66.73
C VAL A 7 45.31 9.61 -65.63
N VAL A 8 44.11 9.05 -65.41
CA VAL A 8 43.22 9.44 -64.29
C VAL A 8 43.59 8.53 -63.10
N LEU A 9 44.23 9.07 -62.05
CA LEU A 9 44.43 8.39 -60.77
C LEU A 9 43.14 8.53 -59.95
N SER A 10 42.43 7.40 -59.76
CA SER A 10 41.31 7.34 -58.82
C SER A 10 41.84 7.11 -57.41
N LEU A 11 41.83 8.14 -56.55
CA LEU A 11 42.01 7.99 -55.09
C LEU A 11 40.78 7.33 -54.49
N GLY A 12 40.87 6.04 -54.18
CA GLY A 12 39.89 5.34 -53.37
C GLY A 12 40.04 5.78 -51.90
N VAL A 13 39.10 6.59 -51.42
CA VAL A 13 39.00 6.91 -49.99
C VAL A 13 38.42 5.71 -49.26
N LEU A 14 39.28 4.94 -48.61
CA LEU A 14 38.90 3.90 -47.65
C LEU A 14 38.26 4.59 -46.44
N ALA A 15 36.90 4.67 -46.43
CA ALA A 15 36.14 5.08 -45.26
C ALA A 15 36.28 3.97 -44.19
N SER A 16 37.16 4.19 -43.21
CA SER A 16 37.17 3.35 -42.00
C SER A 16 35.84 3.50 -41.29
N PRO A 17 35.15 2.39 -40.90
CA PRO A 17 33.93 2.49 -40.13
C PRO A 17 34.25 3.16 -38.80
N LEU A 18 33.57 4.26 -38.51
CA LEU A 18 33.59 4.92 -37.19
C LEU A 18 33.24 3.88 -36.13
N PRO A 19 34.01 3.79 -35.04
CA PRO A 19 33.68 2.87 -33.96
C PRO A 19 32.26 3.21 -33.48
N ARG A 20 31.36 2.23 -33.58
CA ARG A 20 30.00 2.35 -33.03
C ARG A 20 30.17 2.62 -31.55
N ALA A 21 29.73 3.76 -31.09
CA ALA A 21 29.75 4.10 -29.67
C ALA A 21 29.09 2.93 -28.92
N GLN A 22 29.89 2.20 -28.16
CA GLN A 22 29.39 1.12 -27.34
C GLN A 22 28.46 1.74 -26.32
N ALA A 23 27.17 1.35 -26.33
CA ALA A 23 26.22 1.85 -25.37
C ALA A 23 26.79 1.62 -23.96
N ALA A 24 26.71 2.62 -23.11
CA ALA A 24 27.17 2.49 -21.73
C ALA A 24 26.53 1.24 -21.09
N PRO A 25 27.27 0.45 -20.32
CA PRO A 25 26.73 -0.76 -19.71
C PRO A 25 25.55 -0.38 -18.80
N LYS A 26 24.44 -1.13 -18.92
CA LYS A 26 23.26 -0.96 -18.10
C LYS A 26 23.61 -1.19 -16.63
N PRO A 27 23.17 -0.31 -15.69
CA PRO A 27 23.45 -0.52 -14.27
C PRO A 27 22.68 -1.71 -13.72
N ASN A 28 23.25 -2.43 -12.77
CA ASN A 28 22.47 -3.27 -11.86
C ASN A 28 21.66 -2.37 -10.95
N ILE A 29 20.51 -2.83 -10.51
CA ILE A 29 19.60 -2.05 -9.64
C ILE A 29 19.22 -2.91 -8.45
N ILE A 30 19.44 -2.38 -7.25
CA ILE A 30 19.06 -3.02 -5.99
C ILE A 30 18.18 -2.03 -5.22
N LEU A 31 16.96 -2.46 -4.86
CA LEU A 31 16.05 -1.71 -4.03
C LEU A 31 15.81 -2.47 -2.73
N ILE A 32 16.35 -1.96 -1.63
CA ILE A 32 16.18 -2.50 -0.28
C ILE A 32 15.08 -1.70 0.42
N LEU A 33 14.05 -2.39 0.90
CA LEU A 33 12.90 -1.78 1.57
C LEU A 33 12.75 -2.34 2.99
N ALA A 34 12.74 -1.47 3.99
CA ALA A 34 12.33 -1.81 5.34
C ALA A 34 10.79 -1.70 5.48
N ASP A 35 10.23 -2.35 6.49
CA ASP A 35 8.80 -2.35 6.81
C ASP A 35 8.58 -1.64 8.15
N ASP A 36 7.78 -0.58 8.18
CA ASP A 36 7.49 0.23 9.38
C ASP A 36 8.71 0.95 10.01
N MET A 37 9.79 1.16 9.27
CA MET A 37 10.96 1.87 9.80
C MET A 37 10.73 3.39 9.75
N GLY A 38 10.84 4.05 10.88
CA GLY A 38 10.62 5.49 10.96
C GLY A 38 11.78 6.34 10.43
N TYR A 39 11.46 7.57 10.05
CA TYR A 39 12.43 8.55 9.55
C TYR A 39 13.62 8.76 10.51
N GLY A 40 13.37 8.74 11.83
CA GLY A 40 14.39 8.92 12.85
C GLY A 40 15.08 7.63 13.33
N ASP A 41 14.88 6.50 12.69
CA ASP A 41 15.42 5.22 13.17
C ASP A 41 16.85 4.91 12.72
N ILE A 42 17.37 5.62 11.72
CA ILE A 42 18.74 5.40 11.23
C ILE A 42 19.63 6.61 11.48
N ALA A 43 20.92 6.39 11.73
CA ALA A 43 21.85 7.45 12.13
C ALA A 43 21.99 8.58 11.09
N PRO A 44 21.98 8.34 9.76
CA PRO A 44 21.99 9.42 8.75
C PRO A 44 20.82 10.39 8.87
N PHE A 45 19.72 10.00 9.52
CA PHE A 45 18.52 10.83 9.75
C PHE A 45 18.35 11.24 11.21
N GLY A 46 19.39 11.09 12.03
CA GLY A 46 19.46 11.63 13.38
C GLY A 46 19.17 10.63 14.50
N SER A 47 19.11 9.33 14.24
CA SER A 47 19.02 8.33 15.31
C SER A 47 20.23 8.39 16.22
N MET A 48 19.97 8.50 17.52
CA MET A 48 20.99 8.41 18.58
C MET A 48 20.99 7.04 19.27
N LYS A 49 20.06 6.16 18.88
CA LYS A 49 19.84 4.85 19.52
C LYS A 49 20.41 3.70 18.70
N ASN A 50 20.21 3.74 17.38
CA ASN A 50 20.56 2.64 16.50
C ASN A 50 21.96 2.80 15.93
N ARG A 51 22.73 1.73 15.95
CA ARG A 51 24.03 1.66 15.29
C ARG A 51 23.82 1.17 13.88
N THR A 52 23.95 2.09 12.90
CA THR A 52 23.71 1.80 11.49
C THR A 52 24.92 2.15 10.62
N PRO A 53 26.12 1.54 10.89
CA PRO A 53 27.37 1.93 10.25
C PRO A 53 27.37 1.70 8.73
N ASN A 54 26.60 0.75 8.21
CA ASN A 54 26.51 0.47 6.78
C ASN A 54 25.62 1.48 6.06
N LEU A 55 24.49 1.88 6.65
CA LEU A 55 23.65 2.97 6.18
C LEU A 55 24.38 4.32 6.29
N ASP A 56 25.18 4.53 7.35
CA ASP A 56 26.07 5.70 7.47
C ASP A 56 27.09 5.75 6.34
N ARG A 57 27.70 4.61 6.00
CA ARG A 57 28.62 4.48 4.87
C ARG A 57 27.89 4.80 3.56
N MET A 58 26.70 4.25 3.35
CA MET A 58 25.88 4.49 2.17
C MET A 58 25.54 5.99 2.02
N ALA A 59 25.21 6.68 3.11
CA ALA A 59 24.94 8.12 3.11
C ALA A 59 26.20 8.96 2.80
N ARG A 60 27.35 8.61 3.37
CA ARG A 60 28.62 9.32 3.11
C ARG A 60 29.12 9.12 1.69
N GLU A 61 28.92 7.95 1.12
CA GLU A 61 29.39 7.60 -0.23
C GLU A 61 28.37 7.89 -1.32
N GLY A 62 27.18 8.34 -0.95
CA GLY A 62 26.06 8.54 -1.86
C GLY A 62 25.21 9.76 -1.52
N VAL A 63 23.91 9.62 -1.75
CA VAL A 63 22.91 10.69 -1.65
C VAL A 63 21.88 10.34 -0.57
N LYS A 64 21.53 11.33 0.25
CA LYS A 64 20.44 11.29 1.22
C LYS A 64 19.28 12.15 0.73
N PHE A 65 18.11 11.52 0.51
CA PHE A 65 16.86 12.21 0.19
C PHE A 65 16.12 12.55 1.47
N THR A 66 15.90 13.82 1.75
CA THR A 66 15.22 14.27 2.97
C THR A 66 13.74 14.53 2.78
N SER A 67 13.24 14.55 1.55
CA SER A 67 11.83 14.72 1.18
C SER A 67 11.38 13.62 0.23
N PHE A 68 11.54 12.35 0.65
CA PHE A 68 11.13 11.17 -0.11
C PHE A 68 9.85 10.57 0.48
N TYR A 69 8.85 10.35 -0.36
CA TYR A 69 7.50 9.99 0.08
C TYR A 69 7.08 8.58 -0.30
N ALA A 70 6.31 7.97 0.60
CA ALA A 70 5.62 6.71 0.42
C ALA A 70 4.11 6.86 0.70
N ALA A 71 3.35 5.77 0.68
CA ALA A 71 1.99 5.75 1.18
C ALA A 71 1.97 5.48 2.70
N PRO A 72 0.85 5.77 3.41
CA PRO A 72 0.84 5.64 4.86
C PRO A 72 0.81 4.20 5.40
N VAL A 73 0.70 3.19 4.53
CA VAL A 73 0.68 1.76 4.90
C VAL A 73 1.27 0.85 3.80
N CYS A 74 1.59 -0.41 4.16
CA CYS A 74 2.40 -1.35 3.38
C CYS A 74 1.90 -1.62 1.94
N THR A 75 0.69 -2.18 1.75
CA THR A 75 0.17 -2.54 0.41
C THR A 75 0.15 -1.36 -0.54
N PRO A 76 -0.42 -0.19 -0.18
CA PRO A 76 -0.39 1.00 -1.02
C PRO A 76 1.03 1.41 -1.44
N SER A 77 1.98 1.44 -0.51
CA SER A 77 3.38 1.79 -0.81
C SER A 77 4.02 0.83 -1.79
N ARG A 78 3.82 -0.47 -1.60
CA ARG A 78 4.39 -1.51 -2.46
C ARG A 78 3.76 -1.46 -3.85
N ALA A 79 2.44 -1.21 -3.95
CA ALA A 79 1.78 -0.97 -5.22
C ALA A 79 2.36 0.26 -5.94
N GLN A 80 2.65 1.36 -5.22
CA GLN A 80 3.29 2.55 -5.77
C GLN A 80 4.68 2.25 -6.35
N ILE A 81 5.53 1.55 -5.60
CA ILE A 81 6.88 1.14 -6.04
C ILE A 81 6.81 0.33 -7.34
N LEU A 82 5.91 -0.65 -7.38
CA LEU A 82 5.83 -1.62 -8.47
C LEU A 82 5.24 -1.05 -9.75
N THR A 83 4.29 -0.10 -9.64
CA THR A 83 3.51 0.41 -10.79
C THR A 83 3.85 1.83 -11.20
N GLY A 84 4.57 2.58 -10.38
CA GLY A 84 4.78 4.01 -10.60
C GLY A 84 3.52 4.88 -10.45
N CYS A 85 2.50 4.38 -9.73
CA CYS A 85 1.19 5.01 -9.60
C CYS A 85 0.82 5.26 -8.14
N TYR A 86 0.04 6.31 -7.86
CA TYR A 86 -0.68 6.34 -6.59
C TYR A 86 -1.50 5.06 -6.41
N ALA A 87 -1.47 4.46 -5.23
CA ALA A 87 -2.17 3.20 -4.96
C ALA A 87 -3.69 3.27 -5.23
N LYS A 88 -4.28 4.45 -5.10
CA LYS A 88 -5.67 4.73 -5.48
C LYS A 88 -5.91 4.53 -6.98
N ARG A 89 -4.94 4.90 -7.85
CA ARG A 89 -5.05 4.73 -9.30
C ARG A 89 -5.19 3.27 -9.71
N VAL A 90 -4.50 2.38 -9.01
CA VAL A 90 -4.49 0.93 -9.27
C VAL A 90 -5.41 0.14 -8.34
N SER A 91 -6.30 0.82 -7.62
CA SER A 91 -7.29 0.24 -6.70
C SER A 91 -6.72 -0.66 -5.59
N LEU A 92 -5.50 -0.34 -5.11
CA LEU A 92 -4.87 -0.98 -3.95
C LEU A 92 -4.60 0.03 -2.81
N PRO A 93 -5.59 0.83 -2.39
CA PRO A 93 -5.38 1.93 -1.44
C PRO A 93 -5.34 1.49 0.02
N GLN A 94 -5.56 0.20 0.32
CA GLN A 94 -5.61 -0.37 1.67
C GLN A 94 -4.74 -1.62 1.79
N VAL A 95 -4.46 -2.04 3.03
CA VAL A 95 -3.73 -3.27 3.34
C VAL A 95 -4.57 -4.48 2.96
N LEU A 96 -4.00 -5.39 2.19
CA LEU A 96 -4.62 -6.66 1.84
C LEU A 96 -4.44 -7.69 2.95
N SER A 97 -5.49 -8.46 3.23
CA SER A 97 -5.43 -9.62 4.12
C SER A 97 -5.09 -10.91 3.35
N PRO A 98 -4.63 -11.97 4.02
CA PRO A 98 -4.46 -13.29 3.40
C PRO A 98 -5.75 -13.76 2.72
N ALA A 99 -5.61 -14.43 1.58
CA ALA A 99 -6.70 -14.89 0.74
C ALA A 99 -7.62 -13.77 0.22
N ALA A 100 -7.12 -12.54 0.09
CA ALA A 100 -7.90 -11.47 -0.51
C ALA A 100 -8.25 -11.80 -1.98
N PRO A 101 -9.49 -11.53 -2.43
CA PRO A 101 -9.90 -11.80 -3.82
C PRO A 101 -9.31 -10.81 -4.82
N ILE A 102 -8.58 -9.80 -4.35
CA ILE A 102 -7.97 -8.75 -5.17
C ILE A 102 -6.47 -8.70 -4.97
N GLY A 103 -5.77 -8.17 -5.98
CA GLY A 103 -4.34 -7.95 -5.94
C GLY A 103 -3.89 -7.03 -7.08
N LEU A 104 -2.57 -6.93 -7.25
CA LEU A 104 -1.98 -6.17 -8.35
C LEU A 104 -2.52 -6.70 -9.68
N SER A 105 -3.11 -5.79 -10.47
CA SER A 105 -3.70 -6.17 -11.76
C SER A 105 -2.62 -6.61 -12.76
N PRO A 106 -2.80 -7.71 -13.49
CA PRO A 106 -1.89 -8.10 -14.56
C PRO A 106 -1.89 -7.13 -15.76
N ASN A 107 -2.84 -6.17 -15.78
CA ASN A 107 -2.89 -5.12 -16.79
C ASN A 107 -2.05 -3.89 -16.43
N GLU A 108 -1.48 -3.84 -15.22
CA GLU A 108 -0.55 -2.78 -14.83
C GLU A 108 0.87 -3.13 -15.27
N HIS A 109 1.60 -2.14 -15.79
CA HIS A 109 3.02 -2.31 -16.05
C HIS A 109 3.78 -2.36 -14.72
N CYS A 110 4.45 -3.48 -14.47
CA CYS A 110 5.30 -3.63 -13.29
C CYS A 110 6.75 -3.28 -13.61
N ILE A 111 7.43 -2.69 -12.64
CA ILE A 111 8.86 -2.32 -12.76
C ILE A 111 9.74 -3.50 -13.21
N ALA A 112 9.52 -4.70 -12.67
CA ALA A 112 10.28 -5.88 -13.04
C ALA A 112 10.02 -6.32 -14.48
N GLU A 113 8.77 -6.24 -14.97
CA GLU A 113 8.44 -6.54 -16.37
C GLU A 113 9.17 -5.62 -17.34
N LEU A 114 9.14 -4.31 -17.06
CA LEU A 114 9.78 -3.32 -17.92
C LEU A 114 11.31 -3.45 -17.91
N LEU A 115 11.90 -3.80 -16.78
CA LEU A 115 13.35 -4.07 -16.68
C LEU A 115 13.72 -5.39 -17.36
N LYS A 116 12.89 -6.44 -17.24
CA LYS A 116 13.08 -7.71 -17.94
C LYS A 116 13.08 -7.53 -19.46
N GLN A 117 12.20 -6.68 -20.01
CA GLN A 117 12.22 -6.28 -21.42
C GLN A 117 13.52 -5.59 -21.83
N GLN A 118 14.25 -5.01 -20.88
CA GLN A 118 15.58 -4.45 -21.10
C GLN A 118 16.72 -5.49 -20.91
N GLY A 119 16.41 -6.76 -20.69
CA GLY A 119 17.38 -7.85 -20.54
C GLY A 119 17.92 -8.01 -19.11
N TYR A 120 17.20 -7.51 -18.10
CA TYR A 120 17.55 -7.73 -16.70
C TYR A 120 17.09 -9.11 -16.22
N ALA A 121 17.96 -9.78 -15.43
CA ALA A 121 17.53 -10.83 -14.53
C ALA A 121 16.81 -10.19 -13.32
N THR A 122 15.70 -10.75 -12.86
CA THR A 122 14.84 -10.10 -11.87
C THR A 122 14.48 -11.03 -10.72
N ILE A 123 14.63 -10.54 -9.47
CA ILE A 123 14.25 -11.29 -8.27
C ILE A 123 13.55 -10.39 -7.24
N ALA A 124 12.53 -10.95 -6.57
CA ALA A 124 11.94 -10.39 -5.36
C ALA A 124 12.26 -11.29 -4.17
N ILE A 125 12.80 -10.71 -3.08
CA ILE A 125 13.16 -11.46 -1.88
C ILE A 125 12.59 -10.76 -0.66
N GLY A 126 11.59 -11.37 0.02
CA GLY A 126 10.97 -10.83 1.21
C GLY A 126 9.46 -10.66 1.10
N LYS A 127 8.91 -9.62 1.76
CA LYS A 127 7.47 -9.36 1.83
C LYS A 127 6.91 -8.77 0.54
N TRP A 128 5.94 -9.45 -0.08
CA TRP A 128 5.27 -8.98 -1.31
C TRP A 128 4.13 -8.00 -1.03
N HIS A 129 3.05 -8.46 -0.46
CA HIS A 129 1.90 -7.73 0.09
C HIS A 129 1.05 -6.92 -0.91
N VAL A 130 1.00 -7.32 -2.17
CA VAL A 130 0.08 -6.72 -3.17
C VAL A 130 -0.83 -7.77 -3.84
N GLY A 131 -1.14 -8.82 -3.10
CA GLY A 131 -1.99 -9.95 -3.48
C GLY A 131 -1.26 -11.28 -3.32
N ASP A 132 -1.94 -12.26 -2.71
CA ASP A 132 -1.40 -13.58 -2.38
C ASP A 132 -2.01 -14.70 -3.23
N GLN A 133 -2.95 -14.37 -4.14
CA GLN A 133 -3.46 -15.37 -5.06
C GLN A 133 -2.39 -15.71 -6.12
N PRO A 134 -2.38 -16.95 -6.66
CA PRO A 134 -1.38 -17.38 -7.65
C PRO A 134 -1.22 -16.40 -8.83
N GLU A 135 -2.31 -15.73 -9.22
CA GLU A 135 -2.34 -14.74 -10.30
C GLU A 135 -1.64 -13.43 -9.95
N PHE A 136 -1.41 -13.17 -8.65
CA PHE A 136 -0.86 -11.91 -8.13
C PHE A 136 0.53 -12.05 -7.53
N LEU A 137 1.12 -13.26 -7.55
CA LEU A 137 2.47 -13.49 -7.03
C LEU A 137 3.54 -12.82 -7.91
N PRO A 138 4.73 -12.51 -7.38
CA PRO A 138 5.79 -11.79 -8.09
C PRO A 138 6.14 -12.36 -9.45
N THR A 139 6.10 -13.69 -9.63
CA THR A 139 6.39 -14.38 -10.89
C THR A 139 5.40 -14.02 -12.02
N ARG A 140 4.21 -13.48 -11.68
CA ARG A 140 3.20 -12.98 -12.64
C ARG A 140 3.40 -11.51 -12.99
N HIS A 141 4.36 -10.84 -12.34
CA HIS A 141 4.65 -9.41 -12.49
C HIS A 141 6.10 -9.14 -12.89
N GLY A 142 6.68 -10.06 -13.69
CA GLY A 142 7.98 -9.89 -14.32
C GLY A 142 9.19 -10.35 -13.50
N PHE A 143 9.03 -10.82 -12.27
CA PHE A 143 10.13 -11.42 -11.52
C PHE A 143 10.40 -12.85 -12.00
N ASP A 144 11.68 -13.17 -12.30
CA ASP A 144 12.10 -14.51 -12.68
C ASP A 144 12.08 -15.46 -11.50
N HIS A 145 12.35 -14.94 -10.30
CA HIS A 145 12.37 -15.70 -9.06
C HIS A 145 11.74 -14.89 -7.92
N TYR A 146 11.10 -15.59 -7.00
CA TYR A 146 10.55 -15.05 -5.76
C TYR A 146 10.88 -15.95 -4.58
N PHE A 147 11.32 -15.36 -3.46
CA PHE A 147 11.51 -16.04 -2.18
C PHE A 147 11.07 -15.14 -1.04
N GLY A 148 9.97 -15.46 -0.34
CA GLY A 148 9.50 -14.58 0.72
C GLY A 148 8.10 -14.85 1.24
N LEU A 149 7.58 -13.85 1.99
CA LEU A 149 6.22 -13.87 2.54
C LEU A 149 5.26 -13.12 1.60
N PRO A 150 4.13 -13.74 1.21
CA PRO A 150 3.17 -13.11 0.29
C PRO A 150 2.38 -11.98 0.93
N TYR A 151 2.39 -11.87 2.26
CA TYR A 151 1.75 -10.82 3.07
C TYR A 151 2.54 -10.54 4.36
N SER A 152 2.00 -9.71 5.27
CA SER A 152 2.70 -9.31 6.48
C SER A 152 2.87 -10.47 7.47
N ASN A 153 3.99 -10.48 8.18
CA ASN A 153 4.38 -11.52 9.13
C ASN A 153 3.43 -11.66 10.34
N ASP A 154 2.61 -10.66 10.64
CA ASP A 154 1.58 -10.69 11.70
C ASP A 154 0.26 -11.35 11.26
N MET A 155 0.14 -11.72 9.98
CA MET A 155 -1.13 -12.17 9.41
C MET A 155 -1.31 -13.70 9.37
N GLY A 156 -0.28 -14.48 9.74
CA GLY A 156 -0.39 -15.93 9.80
C GLY A 156 -1.40 -16.43 10.86
N GLY A 157 -2.03 -17.58 10.62
CA GLY A 157 -3.08 -18.15 11.49
C GLY A 157 -2.66 -18.51 12.92
N SER A 158 -1.36 -18.59 13.19
CA SER A 158 -0.81 -18.81 14.52
C SER A 158 -0.73 -17.55 15.38
N THR A 159 -1.03 -16.36 14.84
CA THR A 159 -0.95 -15.10 15.57
C THR A 159 -2.06 -14.97 16.62
N ASN A 160 -1.78 -14.26 17.72
CA ASN A 160 -2.78 -13.95 18.74
C ASN A 160 -3.98 -13.16 18.17
N ARG A 161 -3.75 -12.38 17.11
CA ARG A 161 -4.79 -11.61 16.42
C ARG A 161 -5.77 -12.51 15.68
N ALA A 162 -5.28 -13.56 14.99
CA ALA A 162 -6.13 -14.54 14.34
C ALA A 162 -6.94 -15.34 15.37
N LYS A 163 -6.31 -15.76 16.49
CA LYS A 163 -6.99 -16.46 17.60
C LYS A 163 -8.09 -15.62 18.25
N ALA A 164 -7.82 -14.33 18.48
CA ALA A 164 -8.78 -13.39 19.08
C ALA A 164 -10.01 -13.15 18.18
N ARG A 165 -9.82 -13.19 16.84
CA ARG A 165 -10.90 -12.98 15.86
C ARG A 165 -11.61 -14.25 15.43
N ARG A 166 -11.24 -15.42 15.94
CA ARG A 166 -11.77 -16.75 15.52
C ARG A 166 -11.71 -16.99 14.01
N VAL A 167 -10.78 -16.34 13.32
CA VAL A 167 -10.58 -16.47 11.87
C VAL A 167 -9.56 -17.58 11.61
N THR A 168 -9.92 -18.58 10.83
CA THR A 168 -8.98 -19.58 10.35
C THR A 168 -8.21 -18.99 9.17
N ARG A 169 -7.02 -18.47 9.46
CA ARG A 169 -6.07 -18.03 8.44
C ARG A 169 -5.05 -19.12 8.16
N PRO A 170 -4.52 -19.21 6.92
CA PRO A 170 -3.41 -20.11 6.67
C PRO A 170 -2.25 -19.77 7.63
N PRO A 171 -1.47 -20.78 8.06
CA PRO A 171 -0.20 -20.53 8.73
C PRO A 171 0.66 -19.62 7.88
N LEU A 172 1.59 -18.88 8.49
CA LEU A 172 2.45 -17.96 7.74
C LEU A 172 3.30 -18.74 6.71
N PRO A 173 3.07 -18.60 5.40
CA PRO A 173 3.77 -19.38 4.39
C PRO A 173 5.06 -18.67 3.98
N LEU A 174 6.15 -19.43 3.83
CA LEU A 174 7.28 -19.03 3.01
C LEU A 174 7.05 -19.57 1.61
N VAL A 175 7.12 -18.69 0.64
CA VAL A 175 6.85 -19.02 -0.77
C VAL A 175 8.15 -18.92 -1.56
N GLU A 176 8.40 -19.94 -2.39
CA GLU A 176 9.40 -19.90 -3.43
C GLU A 176 8.70 -19.98 -4.78
N ASN A 177 8.84 -18.95 -5.60
CA ASN A 177 8.09 -18.76 -6.85
C ASN A 177 6.57 -18.81 -6.62
N ASP A 178 5.93 -19.93 -6.96
CA ASP A 178 4.49 -20.13 -6.85
C ASP A 178 4.13 -21.20 -5.78
N GLN A 179 5.14 -21.72 -5.05
CA GLN A 179 4.96 -22.84 -4.14
C GLN A 179 5.22 -22.42 -2.70
N VAL A 180 4.36 -22.86 -1.78
CA VAL A 180 4.65 -22.78 -0.35
C VAL A 180 5.69 -23.87 -0.02
N VAL A 181 6.87 -23.46 0.43
CA VAL A 181 7.99 -24.36 0.75
C VAL A 181 8.14 -24.61 2.25
N GLU A 182 7.55 -23.74 3.07
CA GLU A 182 7.66 -23.82 4.53
C GLU A 182 6.48 -23.13 5.21
N THR A 183 6.06 -23.64 6.37
CA THR A 183 5.25 -22.92 7.34
C THR A 183 6.18 -22.24 8.34
N VAL A 184 6.25 -20.92 8.30
CA VAL A 184 7.13 -20.13 9.17
C VAL A 184 6.56 -20.07 10.59
N THR A 185 7.27 -20.65 11.55
CA THR A 185 6.95 -20.54 12.97
C THR A 185 7.39 -19.20 13.55
N PRO A 186 6.95 -18.79 14.76
CA PRO A 186 7.49 -17.61 15.41
C PRO A 186 9.02 -17.64 15.54
N GLU A 187 9.61 -18.79 15.84
CA GLU A 187 11.07 -18.97 15.91
C GLU A 187 11.72 -18.89 14.52
N GLY A 188 11.04 -19.42 13.49
CA GLY A 188 11.47 -19.33 12.10
C GLY A 188 11.53 -17.89 11.58
N GLN A 189 10.68 -17.00 12.09
CA GLN A 189 10.75 -15.58 11.74
C GLN A 189 12.08 -14.93 12.13
N ASN A 190 12.73 -15.39 13.20
CA ASN A 190 14.05 -14.88 13.63
C ASN A 190 15.15 -15.10 12.59
N GLN A 191 14.93 -15.96 11.60
CA GLN A 191 15.91 -16.30 10.57
C GLN A 191 15.65 -15.59 9.24
N LEU A 192 14.48 -14.95 9.07
CA LEU A 192 14.06 -14.42 7.76
C LEU A 192 15.00 -13.34 7.23
N THR A 193 15.42 -12.38 8.07
CA THR A 193 16.33 -11.31 7.62
C THR A 193 17.66 -11.90 7.12
N ALA A 194 18.22 -12.87 7.83
CA ALA A 194 19.46 -13.52 7.41
C ALA A 194 19.28 -14.34 6.14
N ARG A 195 18.18 -15.12 6.01
CA ARG A 195 17.86 -15.92 4.81
C ARG A 195 17.67 -15.03 3.59
N TYR A 196 16.94 -13.94 3.71
CA TYR A 196 16.75 -12.95 2.64
C TYR A 196 18.08 -12.34 2.20
N THR A 197 18.94 -12.03 3.17
CA THR A 197 20.28 -11.47 2.89
C THR A 197 21.16 -12.46 2.14
N GLU A 198 21.16 -13.72 2.56
CA GLU A 198 21.95 -14.79 1.92
C GLU A 198 21.47 -15.03 0.49
N GLU A 199 20.15 -15.10 0.27
CA GLU A 199 19.56 -15.28 -1.05
C GLU A 199 19.90 -14.09 -1.97
N ALA A 200 19.84 -12.85 -1.44
CA ALA A 200 20.23 -11.66 -2.18
C ALA A 200 21.71 -11.70 -2.61
N VAL A 201 22.62 -12.08 -1.71
CA VAL A 201 24.06 -12.22 -2.00
C VAL A 201 24.31 -13.31 -3.02
N ASN A 202 23.63 -14.45 -2.91
CA ASN A 202 23.74 -15.56 -3.86
C ASN A 202 23.26 -15.15 -5.26
N PHE A 203 22.14 -14.43 -5.34
CA PHE A 203 21.63 -13.90 -6.59
C PHE A 203 22.62 -12.92 -7.26
N ILE A 204 23.20 -11.99 -6.50
CA ILE A 204 24.21 -11.03 -7.00
C ILE A 204 25.41 -11.78 -7.57
N ARG A 205 25.91 -12.82 -6.86
CA ARG A 205 27.03 -13.64 -7.33
C ARG A 205 26.72 -14.41 -8.61
N ALA A 206 25.52 -14.97 -8.70
CA ALA A 206 25.08 -15.73 -9.88
C ALA A 206 24.91 -14.85 -11.12
N HIS A 207 24.57 -13.56 -10.95
CA HIS A 207 24.26 -12.64 -12.05
C HIS A 207 25.31 -11.53 -12.23
N LYS A 208 26.55 -11.73 -11.74
CA LYS A 208 27.62 -10.72 -11.83
C LYS A 208 27.93 -10.22 -13.24
N ASP A 209 27.66 -11.02 -14.26
CA ASP A 209 27.95 -10.74 -15.67
C ASP A 209 26.72 -10.28 -16.47
N THR A 210 25.53 -10.23 -15.83
CA THR A 210 24.25 -9.84 -16.45
C THR A 210 23.65 -8.68 -15.68
N PRO A 211 23.05 -7.67 -16.32
CA PRO A 211 22.32 -6.64 -15.58
C PRO A 211 21.16 -7.29 -14.81
N PHE A 212 20.95 -6.85 -13.56
CA PHE A 212 19.93 -7.43 -12.70
C PHE A 212 19.17 -6.38 -11.92
N PHE A 213 17.93 -6.73 -11.56
CA PHE A 213 17.07 -6.02 -10.62
C PHE A 213 16.78 -6.91 -9.42
N LEU A 214 17.25 -6.48 -8.26
CA LEU A 214 16.99 -7.11 -6.98
C LEU A 214 16.03 -6.21 -6.18
N TYR A 215 14.81 -6.66 -5.92
CA TYR A 215 13.87 -6.06 -4.97
C TYR A 215 13.94 -6.85 -3.67
N LEU A 216 14.44 -6.21 -2.60
CA LEU A 216 14.66 -6.81 -1.28
C LEU A 216 13.77 -6.12 -0.22
N PRO A 217 12.46 -6.38 -0.22
CA PRO A 217 11.54 -5.87 0.78
C PRO A 217 11.57 -6.74 2.04
N HIS A 218 12.36 -6.35 3.03
CA HIS A 218 12.40 -7.03 4.31
C HIS A 218 11.03 -7.05 5.01
N THR A 219 10.78 -8.05 5.86
CA THR A 219 9.69 -8.05 6.84
C THR A 219 10.06 -7.25 8.09
N ALA A 220 11.34 -6.98 8.28
CA ALA A 220 11.88 -6.15 9.34
C ALA A 220 11.59 -4.66 9.03
N VAL A 221 11.10 -3.91 9.97
CA VAL A 221 11.00 -4.10 11.42
C VAL A 221 9.54 -4.15 11.90
N HIS A 222 8.64 -4.74 11.07
CA HIS A 222 7.21 -4.83 11.37
C HIS A 222 6.94 -5.79 12.55
N VAL A 223 6.00 -5.44 13.42
CA VAL A 223 5.56 -6.34 14.49
C VAL A 223 4.88 -7.61 13.93
N PRO A 224 5.01 -8.77 14.62
CA PRO A 224 5.82 -9.04 15.82
C PRO A 224 7.32 -8.98 15.53
N ILE A 225 8.09 -8.48 16.50
CA ILE A 225 9.51 -8.20 16.32
C ILE A 225 10.33 -9.48 16.45
N HIS A 226 11.11 -9.81 15.41
CA HIS A 226 11.85 -11.07 15.28
C HIS A 226 13.29 -10.87 14.79
N PRO A 227 14.17 -10.17 15.53
CA PRO A 227 15.59 -10.12 15.19
C PRO A 227 16.23 -11.50 15.34
N GLY A 228 17.22 -11.79 14.50
CA GLY A 228 18.02 -12.99 14.58
C GLY A 228 18.82 -13.09 15.88
N ASP A 229 19.17 -14.32 16.29
CA ASP A 229 19.87 -14.59 17.55
C ASP A 229 21.18 -13.84 17.68
N ARG A 230 21.85 -13.56 16.57
CA ARG A 230 23.08 -12.76 16.53
C ARG A 230 22.88 -11.33 17.04
N PHE A 231 21.69 -10.76 16.88
CA PHE A 231 21.37 -9.37 17.20
C PHE A 231 20.50 -9.25 18.46
N ARG A 232 19.72 -10.27 18.76
CA ARG A 232 18.79 -10.29 19.90
C ARG A 232 19.49 -9.98 21.21
N GLY A 233 19.00 -8.95 21.92
CA GLY A 233 19.51 -8.49 23.22
C GLY A 233 20.87 -7.80 23.15
N LYS A 234 21.29 -7.30 21.97
CA LYS A 234 22.57 -6.58 21.81
C LYS A 234 22.41 -5.06 21.93
N SER A 235 21.29 -4.52 21.51
CA SER A 235 20.99 -3.11 21.66
C SER A 235 20.53 -2.79 23.08
N PRO A 236 21.08 -1.76 23.75
CA PRO A 236 20.61 -1.32 25.06
C PRO A 236 19.21 -0.70 25.02
N TYR A 237 18.67 -0.47 23.82
CA TYR A 237 17.39 0.20 23.61
C TYR A 237 16.22 -0.75 23.29
N GLY A 238 16.45 -2.08 23.29
CA GLY A 238 15.43 -3.09 23.18
C GLY A 238 15.37 -3.80 21.82
N ILE A 239 14.45 -4.76 21.74
CA ILE A 239 14.37 -5.74 20.65
C ILE A 239 14.07 -5.13 19.27
N TYR A 240 13.34 -4.02 19.20
CA TYR A 240 13.13 -3.27 17.95
C TYR A 240 14.46 -2.78 17.39
N ASN A 241 15.29 -2.19 18.25
CA ASN A 241 16.58 -1.65 17.89
C ASN A 241 17.57 -2.75 17.47
N ASP A 242 17.48 -3.96 18.11
CA ASP A 242 18.22 -5.14 17.65
C ASP A 242 17.91 -5.46 16.16
N TRP A 243 16.64 -5.33 15.77
CA TRP A 243 16.23 -5.65 14.40
C TRP A 243 16.60 -4.56 13.39
N VAL A 244 16.59 -3.29 13.79
CA VAL A 244 17.14 -2.19 12.97
C VAL A 244 18.63 -2.41 12.68
N GLU A 245 19.43 -2.83 13.71
CA GLU A 245 20.84 -3.13 13.54
C GLU A 245 21.07 -4.38 12.65
N GLU A 246 20.16 -5.35 12.65
CA GLU A 246 20.21 -6.50 11.74
C GLU A 246 19.91 -6.08 10.30
N VAL A 247 18.96 -5.16 10.06
CA VAL A 247 18.70 -4.59 8.73
C VAL A 247 19.95 -3.86 8.21
N ASP A 248 20.60 -3.06 9.04
CA ASP A 248 21.86 -2.41 8.69
C ASP A 248 22.94 -3.42 8.29
N TRP A 249 23.06 -4.52 9.06
CA TRP A 249 23.98 -5.62 8.71
C TRP A 249 23.63 -6.22 7.35
N SER A 250 22.35 -6.45 7.06
CA SER A 250 21.90 -6.97 5.75
C SER A 250 22.31 -6.03 4.61
N VAL A 251 22.08 -4.72 4.77
CA VAL A 251 22.56 -3.71 3.80
C VAL A 251 24.07 -3.83 3.61
N GLY A 252 24.83 -3.93 4.71
CA GLY A 252 26.28 -4.11 4.66
C GLY A 252 26.70 -5.33 3.84
N ARG A 253 26.05 -6.47 4.04
CA ARG A 253 26.32 -7.73 3.30
C ARG A 253 26.08 -7.58 1.80
N VAL A 254 25.00 -6.88 1.42
CA VAL A 254 24.70 -6.59 0.01
C VAL A 254 25.76 -5.68 -0.61
N LEU A 255 26.09 -4.57 0.05
CA LEU A 255 27.12 -3.63 -0.44
C LEU A 255 28.50 -4.28 -0.55
N ASP A 256 28.87 -5.13 0.42
CA ASP A 256 30.15 -5.84 0.41
C ASP A 256 30.19 -6.86 -0.74
N ALA A 257 29.12 -7.62 -0.98
CA ALA A 257 29.04 -8.54 -2.12
C ALA A 257 29.20 -7.82 -3.47
N VAL A 258 28.56 -6.66 -3.62
CA VAL A 258 28.70 -5.82 -4.83
C VAL A 258 30.16 -5.37 -5.01
N ARG A 259 30.85 -4.96 -3.94
CA ARG A 259 32.26 -4.52 -3.99
C ARG A 259 33.22 -5.68 -4.22
N GLU A 260 33.07 -6.80 -3.50
CA GLU A 260 33.91 -8.01 -3.66
C GLU A 260 33.93 -8.52 -5.10
N LEU A 261 32.84 -8.32 -5.84
CA LEU A 261 32.69 -8.70 -7.24
C LEU A 261 33.12 -7.60 -8.22
N GLY A 262 33.56 -6.42 -7.76
CA GLY A 262 33.91 -5.28 -8.60
C GLY A 262 32.74 -4.69 -9.37
N LEU A 263 31.53 -4.78 -8.81
CA LEU A 263 30.28 -4.32 -9.43
C LEU A 263 29.84 -2.92 -8.96
N ASP A 264 30.55 -2.32 -8.02
CA ASP A 264 30.15 -1.08 -7.33
C ASP A 264 29.92 0.11 -8.27
N GLN A 265 30.77 0.29 -9.28
CA GLN A 265 30.59 1.38 -10.26
C GLN A 265 29.45 1.15 -11.25
N ARG A 266 28.90 -0.06 -11.33
CA ARG A 266 27.74 -0.34 -12.18
C ARG A 266 26.52 -0.85 -11.43
N THR A 267 26.45 -0.58 -10.12
CA THR A 267 25.31 -0.97 -9.29
C THR A 267 24.75 0.20 -8.54
N LEU A 268 23.50 0.55 -8.84
CA LEU A 268 22.70 1.50 -8.09
C LEU A 268 21.99 0.76 -6.97
N VAL A 269 22.18 1.21 -5.73
CA VAL A 269 21.49 0.68 -4.55
C VAL A 269 20.66 1.78 -3.91
N PHE A 270 19.36 1.54 -3.75
CA PHE A 270 18.48 2.34 -2.91
C PHE A 270 18.13 1.60 -1.62
N PHE A 271 18.06 2.34 -0.52
CA PHE A 271 17.47 1.93 0.74
C PHE A 271 16.37 2.90 1.14
N THR A 272 15.19 2.40 1.54
CA THR A 272 14.08 3.21 2.05
C THR A 272 13.16 2.38 2.94
N SER A 273 12.08 3.00 3.49
CA SER A 273 10.98 2.32 4.19
C SER A 273 9.70 2.39 3.37
N ASP A 274 8.74 1.49 3.63
CA ASP A 274 7.46 1.48 2.94
C ASP A 274 6.44 2.45 3.56
N ASN A 275 6.52 2.74 4.84
CA ASN A 275 5.75 3.76 5.56
C ASN A 275 6.41 4.08 6.91
N GLY A 276 5.93 5.14 7.55
CA GLY A 276 6.44 5.55 8.85
C GLY A 276 6.21 4.54 9.98
N PRO A 277 6.71 4.79 11.19
CA PRO A 277 6.70 3.86 12.32
C PRO A 277 5.30 3.68 12.90
N TRP A 278 4.98 2.46 13.36
CA TRP A 278 3.70 2.17 14.02
C TRP A 278 3.74 2.56 15.51
N LEU A 279 3.54 3.85 15.82
CA LEU A 279 3.76 4.46 17.12
C LEU A 279 3.02 3.78 18.29
N LYS A 280 1.84 3.19 18.06
CA LYS A 280 1.08 2.47 19.10
C LYS A 280 1.73 1.20 19.61
N GLN A 281 2.77 0.71 18.97
CA GLN A 281 3.49 -0.48 19.42
C GLN A 281 4.45 -0.20 20.58
N GLY A 282 4.52 1.04 21.05
CA GLY A 282 5.32 1.44 22.23
C GLY A 282 6.80 1.15 22.05
N THR A 283 7.38 0.30 22.90
CA THR A 283 8.81 -0.08 22.82
C THR A 283 9.18 -0.92 21.60
N ASN A 284 8.16 -1.44 20.88
CA ASN A 284 8.32 -2.19 19.62
C ASN A 284 8.07 -1.30 18.39
N ALA A 285 8.04 0.01 18.57
CA ALA A 285 7.87 0.98 17.50
C ALA A 285 9.16 1.76 17.24
N GLY A 286 9.33 2.16 15.98
CA GLY A 286 10.31 3.16 15.59
C GLY A 286 9.93 4.59 15.97
N VAL A 287 10.73 5.54 15.51
CA VAL A 287 10.52 6.97 15.75
C VAL A 287 10.52 7.77 14.44
N ALA A 288 9.55 8.67 14.32
CA ALA A 288 9.46 9.56 13.15
C ALA A 288 10.49 10.73 13.18
N GLY A 289 11.33 10.81 14.21
CA GLY A 289 12.28 11.91 14.37
C GLY A 289 11.58 13.26 14.56
N PRO A 290 11.92 14.30 13.77
CA PRO A 290 11.29 15.62 13.89
C PRO A 290 9.90 15.70 13.28
N LEU A 291 9.46 14.66 12.54
CA LEU A 291 8.21 14.61 11.82
C LEU A 291 7.05 14.29 12.75
N ARG A 292 5.85 14.76 12.40
CA ARG A 292 4.63 14.48 13.14
C ARG A 292 3.96 13.21 12.67
N GLY A 293 3.39 12.44 13.60
CA GLY A 293 2.59 11.25 13.32
C GLY A 293 3.42 10.02 12.91
N GLY A 294 2.75 8.99 12.42
CA GLY A 294 3.33 7.72 12.02
C GLY A 294 2.41 6.92 11.10
N LYS A 295 2.71 5.61 10.94
CA LYS A 295 2.00 4.65 10.08
C LYS A 295 0.49 4.84 10.10
N GLY A 296 -0.14 4.90 8.93
CA GLY A 296 -1.58 5.06 8.76
C GLY A 296 -2.06 6.51 8.76
N GLY A 297 -1.20 7.47 9.14
CA GLY A 297 -1.46 8.91 9.09
C GLY A 297 -0.83 9.57 7.87
N THR A 298 -1.35 10.74 7.49
CA THR A 298 -0.84 11.56 6.38
C THR A 298 -0.09 12.82 6.85
N TYR A 299 0.19 12.94 8.16
CA TYR A 299 1.25 13.82 8.62
C TYR A 299 2.60 13.31 8.10
N GLU A 300 3.61 14.16 8.04
CA GLU A 300 4.92 13.82 7.45
C GLU A 300 5.50 12.51 7.99
N GLY A 301 5.38 12.26 9.30
CA GLY A 301 5.93 11.06 9.96
C GLY A 301 5.28 9.73 9.55
N GLY A 302 4.13 9.76 8.86
CA GLY A 302 3.50 8.55 8.35
C GLY A 302 3.90 8.17 6.92
N VAL A 303 4.47 9.12 6.16
CA VAL A 303 4.66 8.99 4.71
C VAL A 303 5.98 9.52 4.17
N ARG A 304 6.79 10.19 4.99
CA ARG A 304 8.11 10.72 4.60
C ARG A 304 9.19 9.82 5.17
N GLU A 305 9.91 9.15 4.26
CA GLU A 305 10.73 7.99 4.61
C GLU A 305 12.23 8.27 4.53
N PRO A 306 13.03 7.62 5.39
CA PRO A 306 14.49 7.73 5.33
C PRO A 306 14.98 7.04 4.06
N THR A 307 15.52 7.81 3.10
CA THR A 307 15.92 7.26 1.81
C THR A 307 17.35 7.61 1.47
N LEU A 308 18.11 6.59 1.11
CA LEU A 308 19.51 6.68 0.70
C LEU A 308 19.69 6.06 -0.70
N ALA A 309 20.58 6.64 -1.50
CA ALA A 309 21.01 6.08 -2.77
C ALA A 309 22.52 6.02 -2.83
N TRP A 310 23.06 4.90 -3.35
CA TRP A 310 24.48 4.65 -3.46
C TRP A 310 24.81 4.12 -4.85
N TRP A 311 25.74 4.78 -5.55
CA TRP A 311 26.25 4.37 -6.84
C TRP A 311 27.61 5.04 -7.08
N PRO A 312 28.71 4.44 -6.62
CA PRO A 312 30.06 5.02 -6.73
C PRO A 312 30.42 5.45 -8.14
N GLY A 313 30.99 6.65 -8.28
CA GLY A 313 31.38 7.21 -9.57
C GLY A 313 30.24 7.83 -10.39
N HIS A 314 28.98 7.67 -9.97
CA HIS A 314 27.80 8.18 -10.69
C HIS A 314 26.98 9.18 -9.87
N VAL A 315 26.73 8.89 -8.59
CA VAL A 315 26.03 9.82 -7.69
C VAL A 315 27.04 10.68 -6.93
N PRO A 316 26.72 11.93 -6.61
CA PRO A 316 27.60 12.76 -5.78
C PRO A 316 27.67 12.18 -4.35
N THR A 317 28.86 12.24 -3.76
CA THR A 317 29.09 11.73 -2.39
C THR A 317 28.65 12.74 -1.33
N ASN A 318 28.19 12.22 -0.17
CA ASN A 318 27.81 13.03 0.99
C ASN A 318 26.85 14.18 0.66
N THR A 319 25.91 13.92 -0.26
CA THR A 319 25.00 14.94 -0.80
C THR A 319 23.61 14.77 -0.22
N VAL A 320 22.96 15.90 0.08
CA VAL A 320 21.57 15.96 0.52
C VAL A 320 20.70 16.47 -0.61
N VAL A 321 19.63 15.74 -0.92
CA VAL A 321 18.57 16.14 -1.83
C VAL A 321 17.31 16.38 -1.01
N ASP A 322 16.85 17.63 -0.97
CA ASP A 322 15.63 18.06 -0.27
C ASP A 322 14.41 18.22 -1.21
N ALA A 323 14.64 18.13 -2.51
CA ALA A 323 13.59 18.11 -3.51
C ALA A 323 12.63 16.95 -3.29
N VAL A 324 11.33 17.21 -3.52
CA VAL A 324 10.27 16.20 -3.39
C VAL A 324 10.48 15.10 -4.42
N ALA A 325 10.57 13.86 -3.93
CA ALA A 325 10.57 12.63 -4.70
C ALA A 325 9.72 11.59 -3.95
N ALA A 326 9.34 10.50 -4.61
CA ALA A 326 8.48 9.50 -4.01
C ALA A 326 8.80 8.09 -4.51
N ASN A 327 8.31 7.09 -3.80
CA ASN A 327 8.54 5.69 -4.12
C ASN A 327 7.94 5.26 -5.48
N TYR A 328 6.89 5.94 -5.97
CA TYR A 328 6.35 5.72 -7.31
C TYR A 328 7.27 6.27 -8.43
N ASP A 329 8.33 7.00 -8.10
CA ASP A 329 9.35 7.47 -9.05
C ASP A 329 10.37 6.37 -9.41
N PHE A 330 10.44 5.29 -8.63
CA PHE A 330 11.37 4.20 -8.90
C PHE A 330 11.14 3.59 -10.28
N LEU A 331 9.88 3.30 -10.65
CA LEU A 331 9.56 2.69 -11.93
C LEU A 331 10.09 3.50 -13.12
N PRO A 332 9.68 4.77 -13.35
CA PRO A 332 10.17 5.52 -14.51
C PRO A 332 11.67 5.80 -14.45
N THR A 333 12.24 5.98 -13.26
CA THR A 333 13.68 6.23 -13.08
C THR A 333 14.51 5.00 -13.45
N PHE A 334 14.16 3.83 -12.94
CA PHE A 334 14.92 2.60 -13.19
C PHE A 334 14.80 2.16 -14.64
N VAL A 335 13.60 2.26 -15.22
CA VAL A 335 13.37 1.98 -16.66
C VAL A 335 14.20 2.92 -17.53
N LYS A 336 14.28 4.20 -17.19
CA LYS A 336 15.09 5.19 -17.91
C LYS A 336 16.59 4.88 -17.81
N LEU A 337 17.09 4.57 -16.63
CA LEU A 337 18.49 4.20 -16.40
C LEU A 337 18.86 2.89 -17.11
N ALA A 338 17.91 1.98 -17.28
CA ALA A 338 18.06 0.75 -18.05
C ALA A 338 18.03 0.97 -19.58
N GLY A 339 17.79 2.21 -20.04
CA GLY A 339 17.68 2.56 -21.47
C GLY A 339 16.33 2.24 -22.08
N GLY A 340 15.30 1.98 -21.25
CA GLY A 340 13.92 1.74 -21.66
C GLY A 340 13.05 2.99 -21.60
N SER A 341 11.75 2.80 -21.85
CA SER A 341 10.70 3.79 -21.69
C SER A 341 9.46 3.14 -21.10
N VAL A 342 8.73 3.89 -20.28
CA VAL A 342 7.43 3.44 -19.78
C VAL A 342 6.42 3.54 -20.93
N PRO A 343 5.64 2.47 -21.21
CA PRO A 343 4.57 2.54 -22.21
C PRO A 343 3.53 3.63 -21.89
N ALA A 344 2.97 4.24 -22.94
CA ALA A 344 2.04 5.36 -22.78
C ALA A 344 0.57 4.93 -22.63
N ASP A 345 0.27 3.65 -22.77
CA ASP A 345 -1.08 3.07 -22.69
C ASP A 345 -1.68 3.13 -21.29
N ASN A 346 -0.83 3.05 -20.25
CA ASN A 346 -1.22 3.24 -18.86
C ASN A 346 -0.58 4.50 -18.28
N LYS A 347 -1.41 5.46 -17.85
CA LYS A 347 -0.93 6.65 -17.12
C LYS A 347 -0.29 6.25 -15.81
N ILE A 348 0.94 6.72 -15.56
CA ILE A 348 1.62 6.65 -14.26
C ILE A 348 1.71 8.03 -13.62
N ASP A 349 1.94 8.09 -12.32
CA ASP A 349 2.12 9.32 -11.55
C ASP A 349 3.60 9.65 -11.34
N GLY A 350 4.45 8.63 -11.34
CA GLY A 350 5.89 8.73 -11.15
C GLY A 350 6.59 9.53 -12.23
N LYS A 351 7.71 10.12 -11.85
CA LYS A 351 8.60 10.91 -12.71
C LYS A 351 10.02 10.36 -12.64
N ASP A 352 10.80 10.58 -13.70
CA ASP A 352 12.23 10.29 -13.68
C ASP A 352 12.97 11.26 -12.75
N ILE A 353 13.49 10.74 -11.63
CA ILE A 353 14.31 11.46 -10.67
C ILE A 353 15.81 11.22 -10.87
N SER A 354 16.22 10.60 -11.98
CA SER A 354 17.65 10.41 -12.27
C SER A 354 18.44 11.73 -12.32
N PRO A 355 17.89 12.89 -12.76
CA PRO A 355 18.60 14.16 -12.65
C PRO A 355 18.91 14.59 -11.21
N LEU A 356 17.99 14.35 -10.24
CA LEU A 356 18.22 14.59 -8.81
C LEU A 356 19.29 13.64 -8.27
N LEU A 357 19.14 12.35 -8.57
CA LEU A 357 20.03 11.28 -8.14
C LEU A 357 21.48 11.52 -8.59
N LEU A 358 21.66 11.98 -9.82
CA LEU A 358 22.97 12.20 -10.43
C LEU A 358 23.54 13.62 -10.19
N GLY A 359 22.89 14.44 -9.35
CA GLY A 359 23.30 15.80 -9.05
C GLY A 359 23.24 16.75 -10.25
N ARG A 360 22.40 16.46 -11.25
CA ARG A 360 22.21 17.27 -12.47
C ARG A 360 21.07 18.28 -12.34
N SER A 361 20.22 18.13 -11.34
CA SER A 361 19.15 19.06 -10.97
C SER A 361 19.00 19.09 -9.46
N HIS A 362 18.48 20.21 -8.95
CA HIS A 362 18.05 20.39 -7.57
C HIS A 362 16.54 20.58 -7.48
N ASP A 363 15.84 20.68 -8.61
CA ASP A 363 14.41 20.91 -8.68
C ASP A 363 13.64 19.60 -8.79
N SER A 364 12.58 19.48 -8.00
CA SER A 364 11.65 18.34 -8.09
C SER A 364 10.98 18.31 -9.47
N PRO A 365 10.86 17.12 -10.11
CA PRO A 365 10.06 16.98 -11.31
C PRO A 365 8.54 17.02 -11.05
N HIS A 366 8.14 17.04 -9.76
CA HIS A 366 6.75 17.10 -9.33
C HIS A 366 6.31 18.55 -9.06
N GLU A 367 5.24 19.00 -9.74
CA GLU A 367 4.53 20.22 -9.39
C GLU A 367 3.91 20.13 -8.00
N ALA A 368 3.40 18.92 -7.65
CA ALA A 368 2.79 18.61 -6.37
C ALA A 368 2.91 17.12 -6.01
N HIS A 369 2.94 16.83 -4.70
CA HIS A 369 2.75 15.51 -4.11
C HIS A 369 1.42 15.48 -3.36
N TYR A 370 0.65 14.38 -3.50
CA TYR A 370 -0.70 14.23 -2.96
C TYR A 370 -0.74 13.13 -1.90
N TYR A 371 -1.35 13.43 -0.75
CA TYR A 371 -1.39 12.55 0.42
C TYR A 371 -2.73 11.83 0.50
N PHE A 372 -2.73 10.55 0.17
CA PHE A 372 -3.92 9.71 0.25
C PHE A 372 -3.92 8.85 1.51
N ALA A 373 -5.04 8.83 2.25
CA ALA A 373 -5.36 7.80 3.23
C ALA A 373 -6.49 6.95 2.66
N ALA A 374 -6.21 5.71 2.34
CA ALA A 374 -7.11 4.87 1.56
C ALA A 374 -7.56 5.59 0.27
N ASN A 375 -8.87 5.71 0.02
CA ASN A 375 -9.42 6.44 -1.13
C ASN A 375 -9.57 7.96 -0.91
N SER A 376 -9.25 8.47 0.28
CA SER A 376 -9.42 9.90 0.61
C SER A 376 -8.13 10.68 0.36
N LEU A 377 -8.20 11.73 -0.45
CA LEU A 377 -7.14 12.71 -0.58
C LEU A 377 -7.22 13.67 0.62
N GLN A 378 -6.18 13.71 1.44
CA GLN A 378 -6.17 14.48 2.68
C GLN A 378 -5.33 15.75 2.63
N ALA A 379 -4.29 15.77 1.80
CA ALA A 379 -3.44 16.93 1.68
C ALA A 379 -2.74 16.98 0.31
N VAL A 380 -2.17 18.15 -0.01
CA VAL A 380 -1.28 18.36 -1.15
C VAL A 380 -0.06 19.15 -0.70
N ARG A 381 1.13 18.79 -1.21
CA ARG A 381 2.38 19.54 -1.02
C ARG A 381 2.88 20.08 -2.37
N SER A 382 3.29 21.35 -2.40
CA SER A 382 4.01 21.95 -3.53
C SER A 382 5.12 22.85 -2.99
N GLY A 383 6.36 22.54 -3.31
CA GLY A 383 7.52 23.15 -2.70
C GLY A 383 7.53 22.96 -1.16
N PRO A 384 7.72 24.02 -0.37
CA PRO A 384 7.72 23.96 1.09
C PRO A 384 6.30 23.89 1.69
N TRP A 385 5.25 24.13 0.91
CA TRP A 385 3.89 24.30 1.40
C TRP A 385 3.07 23.02 1.36
N LYS A 386 2.42 22.67 2.47
CA LYS A 386 1.47 21.56 2.56
C LYS A 386 0.11 22.08 3.02
N LEU A 387 -0.92 21.84 2.20
CA LEU A 387 -2.32 22.17 2.50
C LEU A 387 -3.07 20.89 2.85
N ALA A 388 -3.49 20.76 4.10
CA ALA A 388 -4.40 19.72 4.54
C ALA A 388 -5.85 20.17 4.30
N ILE A 389 -6.67 19.30 3.68
CA ILE A 389 -8.07 19.56 3.32
C ILE A 389 -9.06 18.64 4.03
N ALA A 390 -8.55 17.68 4.77
CA ALA A 390 -9.33 16.74 5.55
C ALA A 390 -8.62 16.45 6.89
N PRO A 391 -9.35 15.98 7.91
CA PRO A 391 -8.75 15.60 9.18
C PRO A 391 -7.69 14.51 8.98
N GLN A 392 -6.47 14.80 9.40
CA GLN A 392 -5.38 13.83 9.47
C GLN A 392 -5.38 13.19 10.86
N ASN A 393 -4.82 12.00 11.00
CA ASN A 393 -4.62 11.32 12.29
C ASN A 393 -3.13 11.18 12.62
N GLU A 394 -2.83 10.99 13.89
CA GLU A 394 -1.44 10.82 14.37
C GLU A 394 -0.86 9.43 14.00
N GLY A 395 -1.68 8.50 13.52
CA GLY A 395 -1.25 7.18 13.10
C GLY A 395 -2.34 6.12 13.17
N MET A 396 -1.98 4.89 12.81
CA MET A 396 -2.89 3.76 12.76
C MET A 396 -3.52 3.48 14.14
N GLY A 397 -4.86 3.51 14.17
CA GLY A 397 -5.64 3.31 15.38
C GLY A 397 -5.80 4.56 16.24
N GLU A 398 -5.32 5.73 15.80
CA GLU A 398 -5.64 7.02 16.41
C GLU A 398 -6.87 7.63 15.75
N PRO A 399 -7.72 8.35 16.53
CA PRO A 399 -8.83 9.07 15.95
C PRO A 399 -8.34 10.21 15.04
N PRO A 400 -9.13 10.59 14.02
CA PRO A 400 -8.81 11.78 13.24
C PRO A 400 -8.87 13.03 14.11
N ALA A 401 -8.14 14.06 13.70
CA ALA A 401 -8.02 15.33 14.45
C ALA A 401 -9.31 16.15 14.56
N ALA A 402 -10.37 15.82 13.80
CA ALA A 402 -11.68 16.44 13.87
C ALA A 402 -12.74 15.47 14.40
N ARG A 403 -13.73 15.99 15.12
CA ARG A 403 -14.86 15.20 15.62
C ARG A 403 -15.86 14.91 14.49
N PRO A 404 -16.60 13.79 14.55
CA PRO A 404 -17.69 13.53 13.61
C PRO A 404 -18.68 14.70 13.56
N GLY A 405 -19.00 15.18 12.34
CA GLY A 405 -19.91 16.30 12.13
C GLY A 405 -19.28 17.70 12.21
N GLU A 406 -18.02 17.82 12.58
CA GLU A 406 -17.28 19.06 12.56
C GLU A 406 -16.79 19.37 11.13
N THR A 407 -17.09 20.57 10.63
CA THR A 407 -16.57 21.03 9.33
C THR A 407 -15.07 21.29 9.45
N PHE A 408 -14.27 20.55 8.71
CA PHE A 408 -12.83 20.74 8.70
C PHE A 408 -12.47 22.00 7.90
N THR A 409 -11.76 22.92 8.55
CA THR A 409 -11.16 24.08 7.88
C THR A 409 -9.77 23.69 7.36
N PRO A 410 -9.46 23.91 6.07
CA PRO A 410 -8.14 23.62 5.52
C PRO A 410 -7.02 24.30 6.32
N ARG A 411 -5.91 23.59 6.53
CA ARG A 411 -4.74 24.07 7.27
C ARG A 411 -3.51 24.09 6.38
N LEU A 412 -2.77 25.18 6.43
CA LEU A 412 -1.53 25.34 5.65
C LEU A 412 -0.31 25.27 6.56
N TYR A 413 0.68 24.45 6.18
CA TYR A 413 1.94 24.30 6.88
C TYR A 413 3.11 24.68 5.96
N ASN A 414 4.14 25.33 6.51
CA ASN A 414 5.41 25.55 5.82
C ASN A 414 6.43 24.52 6.35
N LEU A 415 6.64 23.45 5.62
CA LEU A 415 7.50 22.33 6.04
C LEU A 415 9.00 22.68 6.11
N GLN A 416 9.42 23.83 5.57
CA GLN A 416 10.80 24.29 5.67
C GLN A 416 11.08 24.89 7.06
N THR A 417 10.10 25.55 7.66
CA THR A 417 10.21 26.22 8.97
C THR A 417 9.47 25.49 10.08
N ASP A 418 8.50 24.63 9.72
CA ASP A 418 7.67 23.84 10.64
C ASP A 418 7.51 22.41 10.09
N ILE A 419 8.59 21.65 10.13
CA ILE A 419 8.62 20.25 9.67
C ILE A 419 7.67 19.33 10.51
N GLY A 420 7.31 19.78 11.72
CA GLY A 420 6.42 19.07 12.66
C GLY A 420 4.94 19.41 12.50
N GLU A 421 4.56 20.23 11.49
CA GLU A 421 3.15 20.55 11.16
C GLU A 421 2.33 21.05 12.37
N ARG A 422 2.90 21.99 13.14
CA ARG A 422 2.31 22.48 14.40
C ARG A 422 1.55 23.78 14.26
N THR A 423 1.92 24.60 13.27
CA THR A 423 1.43 25.97 13.11
C THR A 423 0.67 26.11 11.80
N ASP A 424 -0.64 26.34 11.89
CA ASP A 424 -1.47 26.68 10.74
C ASP A 424 -1.24 28.14 10.35
N VAL A 425 -0.80 28.36 9.12
CA VAL A 425 -0.52 29.69 8.55
C VAL A 425 -1.44 30.03 7.38
N ALA A 426 -2.57 29.34 7.21
CA ALA A 426 -3.49 29.55 6.08
C ALA A 426 -4.01 30.98 5.97
N ALA A 427 -4.31 31.62 7.11
CA ALA A 427 -4.79 33.01 7.14
C ALA A 427 -3.73 34.04 6.68
N GLN A 428 -2.44 33.73 6.85
CA GLN A 428 -1.32 34.59 6.46
C GLN A 428 -0.94 34.47 4.97
N HIS A 429 -1.32 33.34 4.32
CA HIS A 429 -0.93 33.01 2.95
C HIS A 429 -2.12 32.55 2.09
N PRO A 430 -3.17 33.39 1.90
CA PRO A 430 -4.36 33.03 1.14
C PRO A 430 -4.06 32.72 -0.33
N ASP A 431 -3.07 33.38 -0.92
CA ASP A 431 -2.57 33.14 -2.28
C ASP A 431 -2.00 31.73 -2.46
N VAL A 432 -1.26 31.25 -1.46
CA VAL A 432 -0.73 29.87 -1.45
C VAL A 432 -1.87 28.88 -1.31
N VAL A 433 -2.84 29.14 -0.44
CA VAL A 433 -4.03 28.29 -0.27
C VAL A 433 -4.79 28.14 -1.59
N GLU A 434 -5.07 29.27 -2.30
CA GLU A 434 -5.75 29.26 -3.60
C GLU A 434 -4.98 28.43 -4.64
N ARG A 435 -3.67 28.65 -4.75
CA ARG A 435 -2.80 27.88 -5.66
C ARG A 435 -2.85 26.38 -5.38
N LEU A 436 -2.78 25.97 -4.12
CA LEU A 436 -2.81 24.55 -3.74
C LEU A 436 -4.21 23.95 -3.93
N GLN A 437 -5.28 24.71 -3.74
CA GLN A 437 -6.63 24.29 -4.08
C GLN A 437 -6.82 24.03 -5.57
N ALA A 438 -6.20 24.83 -6.44
CA ALA A 438 -6.21 24.58 -7.87
C ALA A 438 -5.51 23.25 -8.25
N LEU A 439 -4.42 22.89 -7.55
CA LEU A 439 -3.77 21.58 -7.72
C LEU A 439 -4.66 20.42 -7.24
N LEU A 440 -5.37 20.62 -6.12
CA LEU A 440 -6.34 19.63 -5.63
C LEU A 440 -7.48 19.40 -6.61
N ALA A 441 -7.98 20.46 -7.26
CA ALA A 441 -9.03 20.34 -8.29
C ALA A 441 -8.58 19.51 -9.49
N LYS A 442 -7.30 19.62 -9.92
CA LYS A 442 -6.73 18.77 -10.97
C LYS A 442 -6.73 17.29 -10.56
N MET A 443 -6.36 17.00 -9.31
CA MET A 443 -6.33 15.63 -8.79
C MET A 443 -7.74 15.07 -8.55
N ASP A 444 -8.69 15.92 -8.14
CA ASP A 444 -10.10 15.53 -7.99
C ASP A 444 -10.71 15.11 -9.34
N ALA A 445 -10.41 15.84 -10.41
CA ALA A 445 -10.85 15.50 -11.76
C ALA A 445 -10.25 14.18 -12.29
N ASP A 446 -9.08 13.77 -11.79
CA ASP A 446 -8.40 12.53 -12.19
C ASP A 446 -8.76 11.35 -11.27
N LEU A 447 -8.33 11.41 -10.00
CA LEU A 447 -8.50 10.29 -9.06
C LEU A 447 -9.66 10.47 -8.07
N GLY A 448 -10.17 11.70 -7.94
CA GLY A 448 -11.19 12.07 -6.96
C GLY A 448 -10.60 12.38 -5.58
N ILE A 449 -11.17 13.34 -4.85
CA ILE A 449 -10.80 13.62 -3.45
C ILE A 449 -11.36 12.53 -2.53
N SER A 450 -12.68 12.41 -2.45
CA SER A 450 -13.40 11.45 -1.58
C SER A 450 -14.22 10.42 -2.36
N HIS A 451 -14.14 10.43 -3.68
CA HIS A 451 -14.79 9.51 -4.61
C HIS A 451 -13.74 8.91 -5.56
N LEU A 452 -14.12 7.93 -6.35
CA LEU A 452 -13.25 7.37 -7.39
C LEU A 452 -13.43 8.19 -8.67
N GLY A 453 -12.36 8.84 -9.11
CA GLY A 453 -12.32 9.57 -10.36
C GLY A 453 -12.08 8.66 -11.58
N PRO A 454 -12.19 9.21 -12.80
CA PRO A 454 -12.06 8.43 -14.04
C PRO A 454 -10.67 7.85 -14.28
N GLY A 455 -9.64 8.37 -13.61
CA GLY A 455 -8.27 7.85 -13.72
C GLY A 455 -7.98 6.61 -12.86
N VAL A 456 -8.95 6.14 -12.06
CA VAL A 456 -8.81 4.93 -11.24
C VAL A 456 -9.05 3.70 -12.10
N ARG A 457 -8.11 2.77 -12.09
CA ARG A 457 -8.18 1.49 -12.80
C ARG A 457 -8.55 0.34 -11.86
N PRO A 458 -9.24 -0.72 -12.35
CA PRO A 458 -9.65 -1.84 -11.51
C PRO A 458 -8.45 -2.67 -11.04
N PRO A 459 -8.51 -3.27 -9.83
CA PRO A 459 -7.49 -4.21 -9.37
C PRO A 459 -7.61 -5.53 -10.15
N GLY A 460 -6.57 -6.38 -10.06
CA GLY A 460 -6.70 -7.79 -10.36
C GLY A 460 -7.74 -8.43 -9.44
N ARG A 461 -8.49 -9.42 -9.95
CA ARG A 461 -9.54 -10.08 -9.18
C ARG A 461 -9.65 -11.55 -9.53
N VAL A 462 -9.80 -12.39 -8.50
CA VAL A 462 -10.12 -13.82 -8.62
C VAL A 462 -11.53 -14.09 -8.09
N ALA A 463 -12.23 -15.03 -8.71
CA ALA A 463 -13.60 -15.37 -8.33
C ALA A 463 -13.66 -16.26 -7.09
N LYS A 464 -12.63 -17.09 -6.87
CA LYS A 464 -12.55 -18.05 -5.76
C LYS A 464 -11.17 -17.92 -5.13
N PRO A 465 -10.99 -17.02 -4.16
CA PRO A 465 -9.72 -16.85 -3.49
C PRO A 465 -9.37 -18.10 -2.67
N ILE A 466 -8.09 -18.43 -2.63
CA ILE A 466 -7.55 -19.56 -1.88
C ILE A 466 -6.50 -19.09 -0.88
N GLY A 467 -6.39 -19.76 0.25
CA GLY A 467 -5.26 -19.60 1.16
C GLY A 467 -4.03 -20.33 0.63
N LEU A 468 -2.86 -19.81 0.94
CA LEU A 468 -1.60 -20.47 0.62
C LEU A 468 -1.22 -21.43 1.76
N TRP A 469 -1.15 -22.72 1.44
CA TRP A 469 -0.86 -23.79 2.38
C TRP A 469 0.34 -24.62 1.91
N LEU A 470 1.11 -25.10 2.86
CA LEU A 470 2.12 -26.12 2.55
C LEU A 470 1.42 -27.36 1.93
N PRO A 471 1.97 -27.96 0.86
CA PRO A 471 1.37 -29.14 0.24
C PRO A 471 1.01 -30.22 1.26
N GLY A 472 -0.22 -30.71 1.20
CA GLY A 472 -0.77 -31.71 2.15
C GLY A 472 -1.25 -31.14 3.48
N GLN A 473 -1.12 -29.85 3.75
CA GLN A 473 -1.63 -29.20 4.96
C GLN A 473 -2.86 -28.29 4.71
N ALA A 474 -3.27 -28.14 3.46
CA ALA A 474 -4.50 -27.41 3.16
C ALA A 474 -5.70 -28.10 3.84
N PRO A 475 -6.59 -27.34 4.49
CA PRO A 475 -7.84 -27.91 5.01
C PRO A 475 -8.63 -28.54 3.86
N SER A 476 -9.40 -29.56 4.17
CA SER A 476 -10.27 -30.19 3.16
C SER A 476 -11.23 -29.14 2.56
N PRO A 477 -11.69 -29.33 1.30
CA PRO A 477 -12.68 -28.43 0.72
C PRO A 477 -13.93 -28.22 1.60
N ASN A 478 -14.33 -29.25 2.38
CA ASN A 478 -15.42 -29.14 3.32
C ASN A 478 -15.09 -28.29 4.57
N GLU A 479 -13.85 -28.32 5.04
CA GLU A 479 -13.39 -27.44 6.13
C GLU A 479 -13.23 -25.98 5.66
N VAL A 480 -12.79 -25.78 4.41
CA VAL A 480 -12.74 -24.45 3.79
C VAL A 480 -14.16 -23.93 3.53
N ALA A 481 -15.05 -24.76 2.97
CA ALA A 481 -16.45 -24.42 2.72
C ALA A 481 -17.21 -24.10 4.02
N ALA A 482 -16.92 -24.79 5.12
CA ALA A 482 -17.50 -24.49 6.42
C ALA A 482 -17.14 -23.10 6.97
N HIS A 483 -16.05 -22.46 6.45
CA HIS A 483 -15.62 -21.12 6.84
C HIS A 483 -16.00 -20.02 5.84
N TYR A 484 -16.36 -20.38 4.60
CA TYR A 484 -16.71 -19.46 3.51
C TYR A 484 -18.15 -19.64 3.02
N ASP A 485 -18.96 -20.44 3.73
CA ASP A 485 -20.35 -20.70 3.35
C ASP A 485 -21.20 -19.45 3.67
N LEU A 486 -21.40 -18.62 2.65
CA LEU A 486 -22.27 -17.43 2.71
C LEU A 486 -23.72 -17.81 3.04
N ASP A 487 -24.12 -19.08 2.88
CA ASP A 487 -25.43 -19.59 3.26
C ASP A 487 -25.61 -19.71 4.79
N ARG A 488 -24.55 -19.44 5.57
CA ARG A 488 -24.56 -19.54 7.05
C ARG A 488 -24.48 -18.21 7.78
N LEU A 489 -24.82 -17.10 7.13
CA LEU A 489 -24.95 -15.78 7.80
C LEU A 489 -26.01 -15.84 8.93
N ASP A 490 -26.95 -16.78 8.86
CA ASP A 490 -27.95 -17.04 9.88
C ASP A 490 -27.38 -17.51 11.23
N GLN A 491 -26.12 -17.97 11.25
CA GLN A 491 -25.40 -18.37 12.46
C GLN A 491 -24.63 -17.22 13.13
N LEU A 492 -24.52 -16.07 12.46
CA LEU A 492 -23.87 -14.90 13.04
C LEU A 492 -24.74 -14.29 14.13
N ALA A 493 -24.12 -13.99 15.25
CA ALA A 493 -24.74 -13.32 16.39
C ALA A 493 -24.33 -11.85 16.46
N ILE A 494 -25.05 -11.07 17.26
CA ILE A 494 -24.68 -9.70 17.59
C ILE A 494 -23.26 -9.68 18.18
N GLY A 495 -22.39 -8.85 17.61
CA GLY A 495 -20.97 -8.74 17.94
C GLY A 495 -20.04 -9.52 17.01
N ASP A 496 -20.60 -10.35 16.11
CA ASP A 496 -19.79 -11.08 15.12
C ASP A 496 -19.40 -10.18 13.94
N THR A 497 -18.25 -10.50 13.38
CA THR A 497 -17.67 -9.80 12.23
C THR A 497 -17.16 -10.82 11.23
N LEU A 498 -17.53 -10.67 9.95
CA LEU A 498 -16.83 -11.31 8.85
C LEU A 498 -15.83 -10.31 8.27
N PRO A 499 -14.54 -10.66 8.19
CA PRO A 499 -13.56 -9.85 7.48
C PRO A 499 -14.00 -9.56 6.05
N ALA A 500 -13.54 -8.45 5.47
CA ALA A 500 -13.96 -7.99 4.14
C ALA A 500 -13.84 -9.06 3.05
N GLU A 501 -12.81 -9.90 3.15
CA GLU A 501 -12.57 -11.04 2.25
C GLU A 501 -13.58 -12.19 2.38
N GLN A 502 -14.26 -12.30 3.55
CA GLN A 502 -15.29 -13.30 3.84
C GLN A 502 -16.70 -12.71 3.80
N ALA A 503 -16.78 -11.40 3.66
CA ALA A 503 -18.03 -10.69 3.60
C ALA A 503 -18.79 -10.96 2.28
N PRO A 504 -20.12 -10.78 2.25
CA PRO A 504 -20.88 -10.91 1.02
C PRO A 504 -20.28 -10.10 -0.13
N GLN A 505 -20.09 -10.76 -1.29
CA GLN A 505 -19.53 -10.13 -2.49
C GLN A 505 -20.65 -9.43 -3.26
N ILE A 506 -20.79 -8.12 -3.00
CA ILE A 506 -21.94 -7.32 -3.43
C ILE A 506 -21.65 -6.39 -4.62
N ALA A 507 -20.40 -6.29 -5.04
CA ALA A 507 -20.01 -5.40 -6.14
C ALA A 507 -20.68 -5.77 -7.46
N GLY A 508 -21.40 -4.81 -8.05
CA GLY A 508 -22.10 -4.97 -9.35
C GLY A 508 -23.32 -5.86 -9.30
N LYS A 509 -23.80 -6.25 -8.12
CA LYS A 509 -24.90 -7.18 -7.91
C LYS A 509 -26.12 -6.53 -7.27
N ALA A 510 -27.30 -7.05 -7.60
CA ALA A 510 -28.50 -6.76 -6.83
C ALA A 510 -28.37 -7.37 -5.43
N LEU A 511 -28.93 -6.71 -4.43
CA LEU A 511 -28.75 -7.05 -3.02
C LEU A 511 -30.11 -7.23 -2.34
N VAL A 512 -30.27 -8.35 -1.63
CA VAL A 512 -31.40 -8.60 -0.72
C VAL A 512 -30.82 -8.97 0.63
N ILE A 513 -31.20 -8.21 1.66
CA ILE A 513 -30.83 -8.45 3.06
C ILE A 513 -32.10 -8.74 3.83
N SER A 514 -32.17 -9.85 4.55
CA SER A 514 -33.33 -10.17 5.39
C SER A 514 -32.90 -10.69 6.76
N ALA A 515 -33.68 -10.38 7.79
CA ALA A 515 -33.48 -10.86 9.16
C ALA A 515 -34.75 -10.78 9.99
N GLU A 516 -34.82 -11.62 11.03
CA GLU A 516 -35.75 -11.45 12.15
C GLU A 516 -35.08 -10.55 13.21
N VAL A 517 -35.72 -9.46 13.57
CA VAL A 517 -35.17 -8.45 14.48
C VAL A 517 -36.14 -8.14 15.61
N GLU A 518 -35.62 -8.06 16.83
CA GLU A 518 -36.37 -7.61 18.00
C GLU A 518 -35.57 -6.52 18.73
N PRO A 519 -35.80 -5.24 18.46
CA PRO A 519 -35.04 -4.15 19.09
C PRO A 519 -35.49 -3.89 20.54
N LYS A 520 -34.50 -3.60 21.41
CA LYS A 520 -34.69 -3.18 22.79
C LYS A 520 -34.16 -1.76 23.05
N ALA A 521 -33.77 -1.04 22.00
CA ALA A 521 -33.32 0.35 22.05
C ALA A 521 -33.69 1.07 20.74
N PRO A 522 -33.89 2.39 20.77
CA PRO A 522 -34.29 3.14 19.59
C PRO A 522 -33.17 3.40 18.60
N THR A 523 -31.92 3.02 18.94
CA THR A 523 -30.73 3.23 18.12
C THR A 523 -29.88 1.99 18.10
N GLY A 524 -29.13 1.80 17.03
CA GLY A 524 -28.15 0.71 16.89
C GLY A 524 -28.07 0.14 15.48
N VAL A 525 -26.90 -0.33 15.10
CA VAL A 525 -26.66 -0.95 13.79
C VAL A 525 -27.09 -2.40 13.81
N ILE A 526 -27.99 -2.80 12.91
CA ILE A 526 -28.44 -4.18 12.75
C ILE A 526 -27.38 -4.96 11.97
N VAL A 527 -26.99 -4.46 10.80
CA VAL A 527 -25.94 -5.03 9.97
C VAL A 527 -25.31 -3.93 9.12
N ALA A 528 -24.00 -4.01 8.93
CA ALA A 528 -23.25 -3.09 8.05
C ALA A 528 -22.16 -3.83 7.31
N GLN A 529 -21.91 -3.42 6.08
CA GLN A 529 -20.73 -3.81 5.30
C GLN A 529 -20.26 -2.60 4.51
N GLY A 530 -19.00 -2.21 4.69
CA GLY A 530 -18.42 -1.07 4.00
C GLY A 530 -18.22 0.14 4.91
N GLY A 531 -17.95 1.28 4.30
CA GLY A 531 -17.56 2.48 5.03
C GLY A 531 -17.83 3.76 4.28
N SER A 532 -16.89 4.70 4.36
CA SER A 532 -17.06 6.05 3.79
C SER A 532 -17.04 6.10 2.25
N ALA A 533 -16.56 5.06 1.57
CA ALA A 533 -16.48 5.00 0.11
C ALA A 533 -17.68 4.31 -0.51
N SER A 534 -17.95 3.07 -0.12
CA SER A 534 -19.05 2.25 -0.63
C SER A 534 -19.51 1.25 0.43
N GLY A 535 -20.75 0.78 0.33
CA GLY A 535 -21.30 -0.21 1.24
C GLY A 535 -22.80 -0.06 1.48
N PHE A 536 -23.31 -0.85 2.42
CA PHE A 536 -24.68 -0.76 2.90
C PHE A 536 -24.76 -0.88 4.41
N ALA A 537 -25.81 -0.35 5.00
CA ALA A 537 -26.15 -0.53 6.41
C ALA A 537 -27.66 -0.56 6.64
N LEU A 538 -28.07 -1.43 7.55
CA LEU A 538 -29.39 -1.43 8.17
C LEU A 538 -29.25 -1.08 9.64
N TYR A 539 -29.97 -0.08 10.09
CA TYR A 539 -29.83 0.44 11.46
C TYR A 539 -31.11 1.10 11.97
N LEU A 540 -31.20 1.28 13.26
CA LEU A 540 -32.22 2.07 13.92
C LEU A 540 -31.65 3.46 14.26
N ARG A 541 -32.41 4.50 13.94
CA ARG A 541 -32.15 5.88 14.33
C ARG A 541 -33.45 6.52 14.85
N ASP A 542 -33.43 6.92 16.11
CA ASP A 542 -34.59 7.53 16.79
C ASP A 542 -35.87 6.66 16.68
N GLY A 543 -35.71 5.35 16.84
CA GLY A 543 -36.77 4.38 16.75
C GLY A 543 -37.23 4.02 15.33
N LYS A 544 -36.62 4.60 14.29
CA LYS A 544 -36.95 4.34 12.88
C LYS A 544 -35.94 3.42 12.24
N LEU A 545 -36.43 2.41 11.51
CA LEU A 545 -35.61 1.51 10.71
C LEU A 545 -35.15 2.22 9.44
N VAL A 546 -33.85 2.22 9.18
CA VAL A 546 -33.21 2.88 8.03
C VAL A 546 -32.35 1.89 7.25
N PHE A 547 -32.48 1.94 5.92
CA PHE A 547 -31.58 1.27 4.98
C PHE A 547 -30.79 2.30 4.20
N THR A 548 -29.48 2.24 4.30
CA THR A 548 -28.56 3.13 3.56
C THR A 548 -27.70 2.33 2.60
N VAL A 549 -27.59 2.84 1.38
CA VAL A 549 -26.61 2.42 0.38
C VAL A 549 -25.69 3.60 0.13
N ARG A 550 -24.40 3.36 0.19
CA ARG A 550 -23.37 4.34 -0.16
C ARG A 550 -22.62 3.88 -1.40
N GLU A 551 -22.54 4.73 -2.37
CA GLU A 551 -21.78 4.52 -3.60
C GLU A 551 -21.00 5.78 -3.96
N HIS A 552 -19.70 5.64 -4.28
CA HIS A 552 -18.80 6.77 -4.55
C HIS A 552 -18.87 7.86 -3.45
N SER A 553 -18.84 7.45 -2.19
CA SER A 553 -18.94 8.32 -1.01
C SER A 553 -20.26 9.07 -0.85
N ARG A 554 -21.27 8.80 -1.68
CA ARG A 554 -22.60 9.42 -1.61
C ARG A 554 -23.60 8.45 -0.98
N PRO A 555 -24.06 8.69 0.27
CA PRO A 555 -25.08 7.89 0.89
C PRO A 555 -26.46 8.25 0.37
N VAL A 556 -27.28 7.24 0.11
CA VAL A 556 -28.73 7.38 -0.08
C VAL A 556 -29.43 6.51 0.94
N SER A 557 -30.31 7.09 1.72
CA SER A 557 -31.03 6.42 2.80
C SER A 557 -32.52 6.44 2.53
N ILE A 558 -33.18 5.33 2.85
CA ILE A 558 -34.63 5.23 2.95
C ILE A 558 -34.98 4.80 4.38
N GLY A 559 -36.03 5.35 4.97
CA GLY A 559 -36.41 5.08 6.36
C GLY A 559 -37.90 4.78 6.49
N ALA A 560 -38.24 3.79 7.30
CA ALA A 560 -39.61 3.50 7.65
C ALA A 560 -40.22 4.66 8.47
N ALA A 561 -41.48 5.00 8.23
CA ALA A 561 -42.19 6.01 9.01
C ALA A 561 -42.34 5.58 10.48
N GLU A 562 -42.58 4.28 10.68
CA GLU A 562 -42.72 3.65 12.00
C GLU A 562 -42.01 2.30 11.98
N THR A 563 -41.43 1.88 13.11
CA THR A 563 -40.86 0.55 13.31
C THR A 563 -41.75 -0.20 14.31
N PRO A 564 -42.16 -1.44 14.04
CA PRO A 564 -42.99 -2.21 14.96
C PRO A 564 -42.33 -2.37 16.32
N ALA A 565 -43.15 -2.39 17.37
CA ALA A 565 -42.72 -2.82 18.69
C ALA A 565 -42.62 -4.37 18.71
N GLY A 566 -41.56 -4.88 19.31
CA GLY A 566 -41.32 -6.33 19.41
C GLY A 566 -40.60 -6.91 18.19
N ARG A 567 -40.83 -8.19 17.94
CA ARG A 567 -40.17 -8.94 16.88
C ARG A 567 -40.86 -8.75 15.53
N PHE A 568 -40.09 -8.50 14.47
CA PHE A 568 -40.58 -8.37 13.11
C PHE A 568 -39.57 -8.92 12.09
N HIS A 569 -40.08 -9.28 10.93
CA HIS A 569 -39.24 -9.62 9.76
C HIS A 569 -38.89 -8.36 8.97
N LEU A 570 -37.61 -8.13 8.74
CA LEU A 570 -37.16 -7.05 7.87
C LEU A 570 -36.57 -7.62 6.56
N GLU A 571 -36.78 -6.88 5.47
CA GLU A 571 -36.11 -7.14 4.20
C GLU A 571 -35.75 -5.79 3.54
N ALA A 572 -34.49 -5.66 3.11
CA ALA A 572 -34.00 -4.52 2.35
C ALA A 572 -33.46 -4.97 0.99
N ARG A 573 -33.84 -4.26 -0.05
CA ARG A 573 -33.47 -4.58 -1.45
C ARG A 573 -32.81 -3.39 -2.13
N LEU A 574 -31.76 -3.69 -2.91
CA LEU A 574 -31.17 -2.82 -3.93
C LEU A 574 -31.14 -3.60 -5.24
N VAL A 575 -31.87 -3.13 -6.26
CA VAL A 575 -31.95 -3.84 -7.54
C VAL A 575 -31.22 -3.08 -8.66
N ARG A 576 -31.00 -3.73 -9.80
CA ARG A 576 -30.41 -3.11 -10.99
C ARG A 576 -31.20 -1.85 -11.34
N GLY A 577 -30.47 -0.75 -11.65
CA GLY A 577 -31.08 0.57 -11.86
C GLY A 577 -31.24 1.39 -10.57
N GLY A 578 -30.80 0.88 -9.42
CA GLY A 578 -30.66 1.61 -8.16
C GLY A 578 -31.94 1.72 -7.33
N ALA A 579 -33.06 1.06 -7.71
CA ALA A 579 -34.26 1.10 -6.86
C ALA A 579 -33.99 0.41 -5.51
N MET A 580 -34.37 1.10 -4.44
CA MET A 580 -34.23 0.67 -3.04
C MET A 580 -35.63 0.42 -2.45
N THR A 581 -35.77 -0.65 -1.71
CA THR A 581 -37.01 -0.99 -0.97
C THR A 581 -36.65 -1.49 0.44
N LEU A 582 -37.38 -1.01 1.42
CA LEU A 582 -37.33 -1.51 2.79
C LEU A 582 -38.72 -2.06 3.14
N MET A 583 -38.76 -3.30 3.56
CA MET A 583 -40.00 -4.01 3.89
C MET A 583 -39.97 -4.47 5.36
N VAL A 584 -41.09 -4.42 5.99
CA VAL A 584 -41.33 -4.91 7.37
C VAL A 584 -42.57 -5.81 7.33
N ASP A 585 -42.45 -7.04 7.81
CA ASP A 585 -43.49 -8.09 7.79
C ASP A 585 -44.16 -8.22 6.42
N GLY A 586 -43.34 -8.22 5.36
CA GLY A 586 -43.77 -8.35 3.96
C GLY A 586 -44.45 -7.11 3.36
N LYS A 587 -44.57 -6.00 4.11
CA LYS A 587 -45.15 -4.76 3.62
C LYS A 587 -44.07 -3.73 3.34
N THR A 588 -44.15 -3.00 2.23
CA THR A 588 -43.23 -1.91 1.91
C THR A 588 -43.35 -0.78 2.94
N ALA A 589 -42.30 -0.56 3.72
CA ALA A 589 -42.20 0.48 4.72
C ALA A 589 -41.53 1.76 4.18
N ALA A 590 -40.63 1.61 3.18
CA ALA A 590 -40.02 2.75 2.51
C ALA A 590 -39.50 2.33 1.13
N SER A 591 -39.42 3.30 0.21
CA SER A 591 -38.80 3.10 -1.10
C SER A 591 -38.03 4.36 -1.52
N GLY A 592 -37.04 4.18 -2.41
CA GLY A 592 -36.22 5.25 -2.94
C GLY A 592 -35.33 4.78 -4.07
N LYS A 593 -34.36 5.61 -4.45
CA LYS A 593 -33.48 5.31 -5.58
C LYS A 593 -32.05 5.76 -5.28
N ALA A 594 -31.13 4.81 -5.20
CA ALA A 594 -29.69 5.05 -5.26
C ALA A 594 -29.22 5.37 -6.68
N PRO A 595 -28.02 5.92 -6.89
CA PRO A 595 -27.46 6.15 -8.24
C PRO A 595 -27.36 4.88 -9.10
N GLY A 596 -27.18 3.72 -8.46
CA GLY A 596 -27.05 2.41 -9.09
C GLY A 596 -26.81 1.32 -8.08
N LEU A 597 -26.20 0.23 -8.52
CA LEU A 597 -25.67 -0.82 -7.64
C LEU A 597 -24.38 -0.32 -6.96
N ILE A 598 -23.96 -0.98 -5.89
CA ILE A 598 -22.63 -0.79 -5.29
C ILE A 598 -21.61 -1.37 -6.27
N THR A 599 -20.85 -0.52 -6.97
CA THR A 599 -19.95 -0.97 -8.05
C THR A 599 -18.61 -1.46 -7.56
N VAL A 600 -18.18 -1.04 -6.36
CA VAL A 600 -16.90 -1.42 -5.74
C VAL A 600 -17.18 -2.25 -4.50
N GLN A 601 -16.52 -3.42 -4.41
CA GLN A 601 -16.60 -4.26 -3.22
C GLN A 601 -16.07 -3.51 -2.01
N PRO A 602 -16.84 -3.36 -0.93
CA PRO A 602 -16.36 -2.79 0.32
C PRO A 602 -15.14 -3.55 0.84
N GLN A 603 -14.16 -2.81 1.32
CA GLN A 603 -12.94 -3.35 1.90
C GLN A 603 -13.02 -3.44 3.45
N GLU A 604 -14.07 -2.90 4.00
CA GLU A 604 -14.42 -3.00 5.42
C GLU A 604 -15.20 -4.28 5.69
N ASP A 605 -15.14 -4.73 6.94
CA ASP A 605 -15.77 -5.95 7.40
C ASP A 605 -17.31 -5.90 7.28
N PHE A 606 -17.94 -7.08 7.21
CA PHE A 606 -19.37 -7.24 7.44
C PHE A 606 -19.62 -7.45 8.94
N CYS A 607 -20.39 -6.58 9.57
CA CYS A 607 -20.62 -6.57 11.01
C CYS A 607 -22.08 -6.80 11.34
N VAL A 608 -22.35 -7.59 12.39
CA VAL A 608 -23.70 -7.86 12.90
C VAL A 608 -23.88 -7.20 14.27
N GLY A 609 -24.86 -6.33 14.39
CA GLY A 609 -25.18 -5.63 15.63
C GLY A 609 -24.29 -4.42 15.96
N PHE A 610 -23.36 -4.06 15.09
CA PHE A 610 -22.50 -2.88 15.22
C PHE A 610 -21.80 -2.60 13.87
N ASP A 611 -20.97 -1.54 13.86
CA ASP A 611 -20.09 -1.22 12.74
C ASP A 611 -18.69 -0.94 13.30
N ASN A 612 -17.66 -1.60 12.79
CA ASN A 612 -16.27 -1.45 13.22
C ASN A 612 -15.46 -0.51 12.34
N GLY A 613 -16.08 0.03 11.28
CA GLY A 613 -15.49 0.92 10.30
C GLY A 613 -15.99 2.37 10.43
N LYS A 614 -15.84 3.12 9.34
CA LYS A 614 -16.50 4.41 9.18
C LYS A 614 -17.95 4.16 8.76
N PRO A 615 -18.94 4.86 9.39
CA PRO A 615 -20.35 4.61 9.11
C PRO A 615 -20.70 4.73 7.62
N VAL A 616 -21.43 3.75 7.10
CA VAL A 616 -22.01 3.78 5.76
C VAL A 616 -23.14 4.82 5.68
N GLY A 617 -23.91 4.96 6.76
CA GLY A 617 -25.06 5.86 6.88
C GLY A 617 -24.87 6.93 7.96
N ASP A 618 -25.97 7.54 8.35
CA ASP A 618 -26.02 8.56 9.39
C ASP A 618 -26.37 7.91 10.74
N TYR A 619 -25.39 7.27 11.35
CA TYR A 619 -25.45 6.64 12.67
C TYR A 619 -24.09 6.74 13.37
N ASP A 620 -24.10 6.63 14.69
CA ASP A 620 -22.85 6.47 15.44
C ASP A 620 -22.30 5.05 15.21
N GLY A 621 -21.12 4.93 14.58
CA GLY A 621 -20.47 3.64 14.32
C GLY A 621 -20.17 2.82 15.58
N LYS A 622 -20.19 3.46 16.78
CA LYS A 622 -20.06 2.80 18.09
C LYS A 622 -21.40 2.37 18.68
N ALA A 623 -22.51 2.70 18.04
CA ALA A 623 -23.85 2.36 18.55
C ALA A 623 -24.14 0.87 18.31
N HIS A 624 -23.91 0.06 19.33
CA HIS A 624 -24.28 -1.36 19.31
C HIS A 624 -25.81 -1.53 19.34
N PHE A 625 -26.30 -2.42 18.49
CA PHE A 625 -27.69 -2.85 18.52
C PHE A 625 -27.98 -3.59 19.83
N ARG A 626 -29.06 -3.21 20.47
CA ARG A 626 -29.58 -3.89 21.66
C ARG A 626 -30.86 -4.62 21.29
N GLY A 627 -30.89 -5.93 21.45
CA GLY A 627 -32.02 -6.77 21.07
C GLY A 627 -31.58 -8.15 20.58
N SER A 628 -32.37 -8.76 19.70
CA SER A 628 -32.01 -10.00 19.01
C SER A 628 -32.04 -9.83 17.50
N ILE A 629 -31.12 -10.50 16.80
CA ILE A 629 -31.05 -10.62 15.36
C ILE A 629 -30.91 -12.13 15.07
N SER A 630 -31.74 -12.65 14.20
CA SER A 630 -31.70 -14.07 13.79
C SER A 630 -32.16 -14.23 12.35
N GLN A 631 -31.91 -15.38 11.75
CA GLN A 631 -32.22 -15.70 10.35
C GLN A 631 -31.65 -14.70 9.36
N LEU A 632 -30.49 -14.13 9.67
CA LEU A 632 -29.84 -13.15 8.82
C LEU A 632 -29.41 -13.79 7.51
N LYS A 633 -29.81 -13.21 6.40
CA LYS A 633 -29.42 -13.59 5.04
C LYS A 633 -29.02 -12.37 4.23
N VAL A 634 -28.00 -12.53 3.41
CA VAL A 634 -27.59 -11.55 2.40
C VAL A 634 -27.43 -12.28 1.08
N VAL A 635 -28.30 -11.98 0.12
CA VAL A 635 -28.26 -12.54 -1.23
C VAL A 635 -27.78 -11.45 -2.18
N ALA A 636 -26.75 -11.75 -2.97
CA ALA A 636 -26.17 -10.84 -3.96
C ALA A 636 -26.13 -11.53 -5.34
N GLU A 637 -26.96 -11.06 -6.29
CA GLU A 637 -27.21 -11.65 -7.62
C GLU A 637 -26.79 -10.73 -8.79
#